data_0bd9a6f89d44c5841d93b791c0d2725e
#
_entry.id   0bd9a6f89d44c5841d93b791c0d2725e
#
_cell.length_a   1.000
_cell.length_b   1.000
_cell.length_c   1.000
_cell.angle_alpha   90.00
_cell.angle_beta   90.00
_cell.angle_gamma   90.00
#
_symmetry.space_group_name_H-M   'P 1'
#
loop_
_entity.id
_entity.type
_entity.pdbx_description
1 polymer ?
#
loop_
_entity_poly.entity_id
_entity_poly.type
_entity_poly.pdbx_seq_one_letter_code
_entity_poly.pdbx_strand_id
1 'polypeptide(L)'
;MMDSEERKISLEAKDLHLCYGKKTILTDLSFELFEESCLVVMGSSGCGKSTLLKALTGLLKPASGMVRFENGDLWGRGALPNESVLSNFGVLFQAGALWSSMNLLENVSLPLEVFSELNKKEIESMASYKLGLVGLSGCEYLYPSELSGGMQKRAGLARALSMDPSILFLDEPSAGLDPINSRQLDELILELKHSLGITFVVVTHELDSIFTIADDALFLSGVEKKLLERGNPNELKVSSAFQEVKNFLNRK
;
A
#
# COMPACT_ATOMS: atom_id res chain seq x y z
N MET A 1 -11.15 32.92 -5.99
CA MET A 1 -10.11 32.62 -5.00
C MET A 1 -10.64 31.41 -4.25
N MET A 2 -10.26 30.21 -4.65
CA MET A 2 -10.55 29.01 -3.86
C MET A 2 -9.46 28.97 -2.79
N ASP A 3 -9.88 28.96 -1.53
CA ASP A 3 -8.99 28.74 -0.39
C ASP A 3 -8.15 27.52 -0.68
N SER A 4 -6.84 27.68 -0.55
CA SER A 4 -5.92 26.55 -0.49
C SER A 4 -6.19 25.83 0.84
N GLU A 5 -7.15 24.89 0.85
CA GLU A 5 -7.23 23.94 1.95
C GLU A 5 -5.85 23.33 2.11
N GLU A 6 -5.22 23.53 3.25
CA GLU A 6 -3.96 22.89 3.61
C GLU A 6 -4.22 21.38 3.60
N ARG A 7 -3.69 20.68 2.59
CA ARG A 7 -3.80 19.23 2.49
C ARG A 7 -3.15 18.61 3.72
N LYS A 8 -3.90 17.86 4.49
CA LYS A 8 -3.42 17.19 5.70
C LYS A 8 -2.44 16.07 5.33
N ILE A 9 -1.30 16.02 6.04
CA ILE A 9 -0.28 15.00 5.82
C ILE A 9 -0.67 13.75 6.61
N SER A 10 -0.82 12.62 5.92
CA SER A 10 -1.11 11.32 6.50
C SER A 10 0.15 10.56 6.91
N LEU A 11 1.24 10.72 6.11
CA LEU A 11 2.55 10.12 6.37
C LEU A 11 3.67 11.05 5.90
N GLU A 12 4.69 11.21 6.73
CA GLU A 12 5.96 11.88 6.40
C GLU A 12 7.11 10.88 6.52
N ALA A 13 7.90 10.75 5.46
CA ALA A 13 9.20 10.07 5.46
C ALA A 13 10.29 11.12 5.33
N LYS A 14 11.28 11.13 6.24
CA LYS A 14 12.34 12.14 6.26
C LYS A 14 13.71 11.52 6.38
N ASP A 15 14.59 11.86 5.43
CA ASP A 15 16.01 11.49 5.38
C ASP A 15 16.26 9.98 5.58
N LEU A 16 15.36 9.16 4.99
CA LEU A 16 15.43 7.71 5.16
C LEU A 16 16.67 7.12 4.51
N HIS A 17 17.39 6.32 5.30
CA HIS A 17 18.47 5.46 4.83
C HIS A 17 18.12 4.00 5.13
N LEU A 18 17.96 3.21 4.06
CA LEU A 18 17.49 1.83 4.16
C LEU A 18 18.60 0.85 3.77
N CYS A 19 18.88 -0.11 4.67
CA CYS A 19 19.96 -1.07 4.51
C CYS A 19 19.54 -2.49 4.93
N TYR A 20 20.16 -3.49 4.33
CA TYR A 20 20.24 -4.85 4.87
C TYR A 20 21.69 -5.14 5.29
N GLY A 21 21.94 -5.12 6.60
CA GLY A 21 23.30 -5.21 7.13
C GLY A 21 24.18 -4.07 6.59
N LYS A 22 25.26 -4.42 5.86
CA LYS A 22 26.16 -3.41 5.25
C LYS A 22 25.72 -2.97 3.84
N LYS A 23 24.69 -3.59 3.27
CA LYS A 23 24.24 -3.27 1.92
C LYS A 23 23.21 -2.16 1.94
N THR A 24 23.58 -0.97 1.45
CA THR A 24 22.67 0.15 1.24
C THR A 24 21.74 -0.16 0.08
N ILE A 25 20.43 0.07 0.30
CA ILE A 25 19.35 -0.10 -0.67
C ILE A 25 18.87 1.26 -1.17
N LEU A 26 18.52 2.18 -0.25
CA LEU A 26 18.07 3.53 -0.57
C LEU A 26 18.70 4.53 0.40
N THR A 27 19.01 5.73 -0.08
CA THR A 27 19.57 6.85 0.70
C THR A 27 18.79 8.12 0.47
N ASP A 28 18.83 9.01 1.45
CA ASP A 28 18.35 10.40 1.35
C ASP A 28 16.93 10.52 0.80
N LEU A 29 16.04 9.60 1.23
CA LEU A 29 14.68 9.57 0.76
C LEU A 29 13.78 10.38 1.69
N SER A 30 13.18 11.45 1.16
CA SER A 30 12.22 12.29 1.87
C SER A 30 10.99 12.54 0.99
N PHE A 31 9.79 12.34 1.57
CA PHE A 31 8.52 12.63 0.92
C PHE A 31 7.38 12.71 1.94
N GLU A 32 6.28 13.29 1.52
CA GLU A 32 5.04 13.38 2.26
C GLU A 32 3.93 12.67 1.48
N LEU A 33 2.97 12.10 2.18
CA LEU A 33 1.74 11.53 1.65
C LEU A 33 0.57 12.31 2.23
N PHE A 34 -0.30 12.79 1.37
CA PHE A 34 -1.50 13.51 1.78
C PHE A 34 -2.68 12.57 1.96
N GLU A 35 -3.61 12.94 2.86
CA GLU A 35 -4.85 12.19 3.05
C GLU A 35 -5.66 12.08 1.74
N GLU A 36 -6.42 11.01 1.62
CA GLU A 36 -7.32 10.73 0.49
C GLU A 36 -6.62 10.70 -0.87
N SER A 37 -5.31 10.45 -0.88
CA SER A 37 -4.50 10.36 -2.10
C SER A 37 -3.93 8.96 -2.31
N CYS A 38 -3.59 8.66 -3.56
CA CYS A 38 -2.88 7.44 -3.95
C CYS A 38 -1.47 7.78 -4.42
N LEU A 39 -0.48 7.42 -3.59
CA LEU A 39 0.93 7.54 -3.91
C LEU A 39 1.45 6.22 -4.48
N VAL A 40 1.93 6.24 -5.70
CA VAL A 40 2.55 5.07 -6.33
C VAL A 40 4.07 5.12 -6.18
N VAL A 41 4.67 4.04 -5.70
CA VAL A 41 6.13 3.84 -5.70
C VAL A 41 6.49 2.97 -6.89
N MET A 42 7.19 3.55 -7.86
CA MET A 42 7.55 2.92 -9.12
C MET A 42 9.07 2.90 -9.35
N GLY A 43 9.53 2.12 -10.31
CA GLY A 43 10.93 1.95 -10.69
C GLY A 43 11.27 0.54 -11.10
N SER A 44 12.47 0.32 -11.62
CA SER A 44 12.95 -0.96 -12.12
C SER A 44 12.96 -2.06 -11.04
N SER A 45 13.00 -3.32 -11.46
CA SER A 45 13.10 -4.45 -10.52
C SER A 45 14.37 -4.32 -9.68
N GLY A 46 14.25 -4.53 -8.37
CA GLY A 46 15.35 -4.45 -7.42
C GLY A 46 15.78 -3.03 -7.00
N CYS A 47 15.09 -1.95 -7.44
CA CYS A 47 15.43 -0.57 -7.04
C CYS A 47 15.11 -0.23 -5.57
N GLY A 48 14.44 -1.13 -4.82
CA GLY A 48 14.18 -0.92 -3.40
C GLY A 48 12.72 -0.65 -3.02
N LYS A 49 11.75 -0.76 -3.93
CA LYS A 49 10.32 -0.51 -3.67
C LYS A 49 9.77 -1.28 -2.46
N SER A 50 9.89 -2.62 -2.48
CA SER A 50 9.43 -3.45 -1.36
C SER A 50 10.25 -3.24 -0.08
N THR A 51 11.51 -2.74 -0.19
CA THR A 51 12.31 -2.35 0.98
C THR A 51 11.76 -1.08 1.60
N LEU A 52 11.40 -0.09 0.77
CA LEU A 52 10.72 1.11 1.24
C LEU A 52 9.38 0.77 1.90
N LEU A 53 8.56 -0.07 1.24
CA LEU A 53 7.29 -0.50 1.81
C LEU A 53 7.46 -1.15 3.19
N LYS A 54 8.45 -2.04 3.35
CA LYS A 54 8.77 -2.65 4.65
C LYS A 54 9.19 -1.63 5.70
N ALA A 55 9.89 -0.56 5.31
CA ALA A 55 10.27 0.49 6.24
C ALA A 55 9.06 1.33 6.68
N LEU A 56 8.13 1.61 5.76
CA LEU A 56 6.90 2.36 6.03
C LEU A 56 5.88 1.55 6.86
N THR A 57 5.92 0.21 6.77
CA THR A 57 5.00 -0.68 7.49
C THR A 57 5.57 -1.28 8.77
N GLY A 58 6.73 -0.80 9.25
CA GLY A 58 7.33 -1.27 10.49
C GLY A 58 8.04 -2.63 10.41
N LEU A 59 8.15 -3.24 9.22
CA LEU A 59 8.83 -4.52 9.02
C LEU A 59 10.35 -4.40 8.85
N LEU A 60 10.85 -3.20 8.57
CA LEU A 60 12.28 -2.92 8.46
C LEU A 60 12.58 -1.57 9.11
N LYS A 61 13.36 -1.59 10.19
CA LYS A 61 13.80 -0.34 10.81
C LYS A 61 14.82 0.37 9.90
N PRO A 62 14.62 1.66 9.55
CA PRO A 62 15.62 2.46 8.84
C PRO A 62 16.94 2.52 9.60
N ALA A 63 18.06 2.55 8.89
CA ALA A 63 19.38 2.77 9.49
C ALA A 63 19.51 4.21 10.04
N SER A 64 18.86 5.17 9.37
CA SER A 64 18.64 6.55 9.84
C SER A 64 17.41 7.14 9.17
N GLY A 65 17.00 8.33 9.64
CA GLY A 65 15.79 9.00 9.18
C GLY A 65 14.57 8.65 10.03
N MET A 66 13.41 9.13 9.59
CA MET A 66 12.16 9.06 10.37
C MET A 66 10.99 8.73 9.46
N VAL A 67 10.05 7.94 9.98
CA VAL A 67 8.72 7.72 9.39
C VAL A 67 7.71 8.14 10.44
N ARG A 68 6.93 9.17 10.13
CA ARG A 68 5.89 9.73 10.99
C ARG A 68 4.53 9.59 10.34
N PHE A 69 3.56 9.17 11.11
CA PHE A 69 2.14 9.19 10.81
C PHE A 69 1.45 10.27 11.64
N GLU A 70 0.19 10.56 11.36
CA GLU A 70 -0.59 11.55 12.11
C GLU A 70 -0.52 11.30 13.64
N ASN A 71 -0.62 10.06 14.05
CA ASN A 71 -0.62 9.64 15.46
C ASN A 71 0.76 9.35 16.05
N GLY A 72 1.85 9.68 15.35
CA GLY A 72 3.20 9.65 15.89
C GLY A 72 4.27 9.00 15.02
N ASP A 73 5.47 8.92 15.58
CA ASP A 73 6.61 8.29 14.90
C ASP A 73 6.48 6.77 14.95
N LEU A 74 6.65 6.12 13.79
CA LEU A 74 6.56 4.67 13.66
C LEU A 74 7.60 3.94 14.54
N TRP A 75 8.81 4.47 14.63
CA TRP A 75 9.88 3.82 15.36
C TRP A 75 10.19 4.50 16.71
N GLY A 76 9.85 5.78 16.87
CA GLY A 76 10.18 6.55 18.07
C GLY A 76 11.63 6.34 18.51
N ARG A 77 11.85 6.20 19.83
CA ARG A 77 13.16 5.85 20.42
C ARG A 77 13.33 4.35 20.65
N GLY A 78 12.32 3.53 20.31
CA GLY A 78 12.28 2.10 20.58
C GLY A 78 13.01 1.23 19.54
N ALA A 79 13.19 -0.04 19.88
CA ALA A 79 13.66 -1.07 18.95
C ALA A 79 12.51 -1.67 18.12
N LEU A 80 11.29 -1.64 18.65
CA LEU A 80 10.07 -2.12 18.00
C LEU A 80 9.25 -0.95 17.47
N PRO A 81 8.45 -1.15 16.42
CA PRO A 81 7.56 -0.13 15.90
C PRO A 81 6.45 0.19 16.93
N ASN A 82 5.90 1.38 16.82
CA ASN A 82 4.84 1.86 17.71
C ASN A 82 3.50 1.21 17.37
N GLU A 83 2.95 0.40 18.28
CA GLU A 83 1.69 -0.34 18.08
C GLU A 83 0.50 0.57 17.77
N SER A 84 0.42 1.76 18.39
CA SER A 84 -0.65 2.72 18.12
C SER A 84 -0.59 3.31 16.70
N VAL A 85 0.59 3.30 16.08
CA VAL A 85 0.77 3.66 14.67
C VAL A 85 0.39 2.48 13.78
N LEU A 86 0.83 1.27 14.13
CA LEU A 86 0.54 0.05 13.35
C LEU A 86 -0.96 -0.24 13.20
N SER A 87 -1.77 0.10 14.20
CA SER A 87 -3.23 -0.12 14.17
C SER A 87 -3.97 0.76 13.15
N ASN A 88 -3.33 1.81 12.62
CA ASN A 88 -3.98 2.76 11.71
C ASN A 88 -3.78 2.46 10.22
N PHE A 89 -3.05 1.42 9.88
CA PHE A 89 -2.88 1.04 8.50
C PHE A 89 -3.05 -0.45 8.24
N GLY A 90 -3.49 -0.79 7.04
CA GLY A 90 -3.56 -2.16 6.56
C GLY A 90 -2.51 -2.44 5.50
N VAL A 91 -2.15 -3.71 5.32
CA VAL A 91 -1.16 -4.13 4.33
C VAL A 91 -1.69 -5.28 3.49
N LEU A 92 -1.66 -5.11 2.16
CA LEU A 92 -1.85 -6.18 1.19
C LEU A 92 -0.48 -6.57 0.63
N PHE A 93 -0.02 -7.79 0.94
CA PHE A 93 1.20 -8.35 0.38
C PHE A 93 0.98 -8.97 -1.01
N GLN A 94 2.03 -9.06 -1.80
CA GLN A 94 2.00 -9.53 -3.18
C GLN A 94 1.26 -10.87 -3.38
N ALA A 95 1.40 -11.84 -2.47
CA ALA A 95 0.70 -13.13 -2.54
C ALA A 95 -0.69 -13.13 -1.86
N GLY A 96 -1.23 -11.95 -1.47
CA GLY A 96 -2.46 -11.84 -0.67
C GLY A 96 -2.28 -12.29 0.79
N ALA A 97 -1.31 -13.16 1.07
CA ALA A 97 -0.92 -13.72 2.38
C ALA A 97 -2.11 -14.31 3.18
N LEU A 98 -3.11 -14.86 2.50
CA LEU A 98 -4.23 -15.55 3.16
C LEU A 98 -3.75 -16.86 3.79
N TRP A 99 -4.28 -17.17 4.97
CA TRP A 99 -4.08 -18.46 5.62
C TRP A 99 -4.87 -19.54 4.89
N SER A 100 -4.17 -20.51 4.30
CA SER A 100 -4.78 -21.55 3.47
C SER A 100 -5.69 -22.53 4.25
N SER A 101 -5.49 -22.62 5.56
CA SER A 101 -6.30 -23.44 6.48
C SER A 101 -7.55 -22.75 7.01
N MET A 102 -7.76 -21.48 6.66
CA MET A 102 -8.88 -20.64 7.07
C MET A 102 -9.73 -20.28 5.84
N ASN A 103 -11.06 -20.26 6.00
CA ASN A 103 -11.96 -19.70 4.99
C ASN A 103 -11.85 -18.16 4.93
N LEU A 104 -12.56 -17.50 4.03
CA LEU A 104 -12.44 -16.03 3.86
C LEU A 104 -12.94 -15.27 5.08
N LEU A 105 -14.05 -15.72 5.69
CA LEU A 105 -14.58 -15.07 6.90
C LEU A 105 -13.54 -15.11 8.02
N GLU A 106 -12.94 -16.28 8.28
CA GLU A 106 -11.89 -16.46 9.28
C GLU A 106 -10.63 -15.62 8.98
N ASN A 107 -10.21 -15.58 7.70
CA ASN A 107 -9.07 -14.75 7.30
C ASN A 107 -9.28 -13.26 7.57
N VAL A 108 -10.49 -12.74 7.30
CA VAL A 108 -10.83 -11.32 7.50
C VAL A 108 -11.13 -11.02 8.97
N SER A 109 -11.65 -12.00 9.72
CA SER A 109 -11.90 -11.89 11.16
C SER A 109 -10.62 -11.84 11.99
N LEU A 110 -9.54 -12.48 11.54
CA LEU A 110 -8.34 -12.67 12.34
C LEU A 110 -7.75 -11.38 12.94
N PRO A 111 -7.60 -10.25 12.21
CA PRO A 111 -7.15 -9.00 12.82
C PRO A 111 -8.12 -8.47 13.87
N LEU A 112 -9.42 -8.62 13.65
CA LEU A 112 -10.45 -8.18 14.61
C LEU A 112 -10.40 -9.00 15.90
N GLU A 113 -10.19 -10.33 15.80
CA GLU A 113 -10.05 -11.21 16.96
C GLU A 113 -8.83 -10.89 17.82
N VAL A 114 -7.75 -10.43 17.18
CA VAL A 114 -6.47 -10.15 17.86
C VAL A 114 -6.43 -8.73 18.45
N PHE A 115 -7.01 -7.74 17.76
CA PHE A 115 -6.78 -6.32 18.06
C PHE A 115 -8.04 -5.55 18.45
N SER A 116 -9.23 -6.17 18.49
CA SER A 116 -10.46 -5.49 18.92
C SER A 116 -11.07 -6.17 20.15
N GLU A 117 -11.98 -5.45 20.81
CA GLU A 117 -12.79 -5.97 21.93
C GLU A 117 -14.19 -6.46 21.46
N LEU A 118 -14.39 -6.60 20.16
CA LEU A 118 -15.66 -7.03 19.57
C LEU A 118 -15.99 -8.48 19.96
N ASN A 119 -17.27 -8.76 20.16
CA ASN A 119 -17.70 -10.14 20.36
C ASN A 119 -17.74 -10.91 19.02
N LYS A 120 -17.83 -12.25 19.08
CA LYS A 120 -17.78 -13.12 17.91
C LYS A 120 -18.79 -12.73 16.81
N LYS A 121 -20.03 -12.39 17.18
CA LYS A 121 -21.06 -12.01 16.19
C LYS A 121 -20.75 -10.67 15.50
N GLU A 122 -20.22 -9.72 16.25
CA GLU A 122 -19.80 -8.43 15.72
C GLU A 122 -18.62 -8.60 14.75
N ILE A 123 -17.63 -9.44 15.11
CA ILE A 123 -16.49 -9.79 14.25
C ILE A 123 -16.95 -10.43 12.95
N GLU A 124 -17.81 -11.48 13.02
CA GLU A 124 -18.34 -12.15 11.83
C GLU A 124 -19.14 -11.19 10.94
N SER A 125 -19.94 -10.31 11.52
CA SER A 125 -20.71 -9.29 10.78
C SER A 125 -19.79 -8.29 10.09
N MET A 126 -18.78 -7.79 10.80
CA MET A 126 -17.79 -6.86 10.24
C MET A 126 -16.97 -7.51 9.13
N ALA A 127 -16.49 -8.73 9.33
CA ALA A 127 -15.73 -9.45 8.32
C ALA A 127 -16.54 -9.72 7.06
N SER A 128 -17.82 -10.13 7.19
CA SER A 128 -18.73 -10.29 6.05
C SER A 128 -18.98 -8.96 5.33
N TYR A 129 -19.15 -7.86 6.07
CA TYR A 129 -19.27 -6.52 5.49
C TYR A 129 -18.01 -6.14 4.68
N LYS A 130 -16.80 -6.40 5.21
CA LYS A 130 -15.54 -6.12 4.49
C LYS A 130 -15.38 -6.97 3.23
N LEU A 131 -15.82 -8.23 3.27
CA LEU A 131 -15.89 -9.08 2.07
C LEU A 131 -16.88 -8.51 1.04
N GLY A 132 -17.99 -7.96 1.50
CA GLY A 132 -18.95 -7.26 0.65
C GLY A 132 -18.36 -6.05 -0.05
N LEU A 133 -17.57 -5.21 0.65
CA LEU A 133 -16.89 -4.02 0.10
C LEU A 133 -15.98 -4.36 -1.09
N VAL A 134 -15.39 -5.55 -1.09
CA VAL A 134 -14.49 -5.99 -2.18
C VAL A 134 -15.19 -6.89 -3.21
N GLY A 135 -16.52 -6.98 -3.17
CA GLY A 135 -17.33 -7.76 -4.12
C GLY A 135 -17.24 -9.28 -3.92
N LEU A 136 -17.05 -9.73 -2.67
CA LEU A 136 -16.98 -11.14 -2.30
C LEU A 136 -18.12 -11.60 -1.39
N SER A 137 -19.28 -10.91 -1.42
CA SER A 137 -20.49 -11.36 -0.72
C SER A 137 -20.90 -12.76 -1.19
N GLY A 138 -21.22 -13.64 -0.24
CA GLY A 138 -21.58 -15.05 -0.51
C GLY A 138 -20.40 -15.98 -0.67
N CYS A 139 -19.14 -15.47 -0.55
CA CYS A 139 -17.92 -16.26 -0.62
C CYS A 139 -17.29 -16.51 0.77
N GLU A 140 -17.96 -16.16 1.85
CA GLU A 140 -17.44 -16.14 3.23
C GLU A 140 -16.79 -17.46 3.65
N TYR A 141 -17.37 -18.58 3.22
CA TYR A 141 -16.95 -19.93 3.62
C TYR A 141 -16.02 -20.62 2.62
N LEU A 142 -15.66 -19.97 1.52
CA LEU A 142 -14.68 -20.50 0.57
C LEU A 142 -13.26 -20.41 1.15
N TYR A 143 -12.44 -21.40 0.81
CA TYR A 143 -11.03 -21.42 1.16
C TYR A 143 -10.18 -20.74 0.06
N PRO A 144 -8.98 -20.24 0.36
CA PRO A 144 -8.11 -19.61 -0.64
C PRO A 144 -7.84 -20.48 -1.87
N SER A 145 -7.80 -21.81 -1.71
CA SER A 145 -7.58 -22.75 -2.82
C SER A 145 -8.75 -22.84 -3.82
N GLU A 146 -9.93 -22.36 -3.44
CA GLU A 146 -11.14 -22.40 -4.27
C GLU A 146 -11.33 -21.09 -5.06
N LEU A 147 -10.44 -20.11 -4.86
CA LEU A 147 -10.56 -18.76 -5.42
C LEU A 147 -9.69 -18.56 -6.65
N SER A 148 -10.16 -17.72 -7.57
CA SER A 148 -9.30 -17.15 -8.62
C SER A 148 -8.24 -16.22 -8.01
N GLY A 149 -7.15 -15.95 -8.74
CA GLY A 149 -6.11 -15.02 -8.28
C GLY A 149 -6.67 -13.62 -7.93
N GLY A 150 -7.59 -13.10 -8.72
CA GLY A 150 -8.27 -11.84 -8.45
C GLY A 150 -9.11 -11.86 -7.17
N MET A 151 -9.85 -12.95 -6.93
CA MET A 151 -10.60 -13.12 -5.68
C MET A 151 -9.67 -13.20 -4.46
N GLN A 152 -8.52 -13.90 -4.57
CA GLN A 152 -7.53 -13.96 -3.48
C GLN A 152 -6.97 -12.57 -3.15
N LYS A 153 -6.68 -11.74 -4.16
CA LYS A 153 -6.23 -10.35 -3.96
C LYS A 153 -7.29 -9.51 -3.27
N ARG A 154 -8.55 -9.59 -3.71
CA ARG A 154 -9.67 -8.88 -3.08
C ARG A 154 -9.91 -9.36 -1.64
N ALA A 155 -9.82 -10.65 -1.36
CA ALA A 155 -9.93 -11.16 0.01
C ALA A 155 -8.78 -10.66 0.91
N GLY A 156 -7.54 -10.62 0.39
CA GLY A 156 -6.41 -10.01 1.08
C GLY A 156 -6.63 -8.52 1.36
N LEU A 157 -7.25 -7.80 0.42
CA LEU A 157 -7.64 -6.40 0.59
C LEU A 157 -8.74 -6.25 1.66
N ALA A 158 -9.76 -7.11 1.68
CA ALA A 158 -10.78 -7.13 2.73
C ALA A 158 -10.16 -7.32 4.13
N ARG A 159 -9.19 -8.22 4.25
CA ARG A 159 -8.45 -8.41 5.50
C ARG A 159 -7.62 -7.17 5.87
N ALA A 160 -6.97 -6.52 4.92
CA ALA A 160 -6.25 -5.28 5.17
C ALA A 160 -7.17 -4.14 5.62
N LEU A 161 -8.45 -4.16 5.20
CA LEU A 161 -9.50 -3.22 5.58
C LEU A 161 -10.19 -3.53 6.91
N SER A 162 -9.94 -4.69 7.53
CA SER A 162 -10.75 -5.19 8.66
C SER A 162 -10.79 -4.24 9.86
N MET A 163 -9.69 -3.55 10.14
CA MET A 163 -9.54 -2.61 11.27
C MET A 163 -9.87 -1.14 10.92
N ASP A 164 -10.56 -0.87 9.82
CA ASP A 164 -10.87 0.49 9.34
C ASP A 164 -9.63 1.41 9.25
N PRO A 165 -8.57 0.99 8.57
CA PRO A 165 -7.34 1.77 8.48
C PRO A 165 -7.53 3.07 7.70
N SER A 166 -6.84 4.14 8.10
CA SER A 166 -6.77 5.39 7.34
C SER A 166 -5.83 5.29 6.13
N ILE A 167 -4.85 4.36 6.18
CA ILE A 167 -3.87 4.14 5.11
C ILE A 167 -3.82 2.65 4.73
N LEU A 168 -3.77 2.37 3.43
CA LEU A 168 -3.50 1.04 2.88
C LEU A 168 -2.20 1.01 2.11
N PHE A 169 -1.34 0.06 2.47
CA PHE A 169 -0.11 -0.26 1.76
C PHE A 169 -0.34 -1.51 0.89
N LEU A 170 -0.13 -1.39 -0.42
CA LEU A 170 -0.34 -2.48 -1.37
C LEU A 170 0.99 -2.81 -2.07
N ASP A 171 1.47 -4.05 -1.94
CA ASP A 171 2.69 -4.53 -2.62
C ASP A 171 2.30 -5.35 -3.85
N GLU A 172 2.51 -4.78 -5.04
CA GLU A 172 2.22 -5.40 -6.35
C GLU A 172 0.79 -6.01 -6.39
N PRO A 173 -0.28 -5.20 -6.14
CA PRO A 173 -1.62 -5.74 -5.97
C PRO A 173 -2.16 -6.45 -7.21
N SER A 174 -1.85 -5.97 -8.41
CA SER A 174 -2.29 -6.52 -9.69
C SER A 174 -1.36 -7.59 -10.28
N ALA A 175 -0.19 -7.82 -9.65
CA ALA A 175 0.78 -8.79 -10.19
C ALA A 175 0.20 -10.20 -10.32
N GLY A 176 0.35 -10.77 -11.53
CA GLY A 176 -0.13 -12.12 -11.86
C GLY A 176 -1.62 -12.20 -12.20
N LEU A 177 -2.32 -11.08 -12.27
CA LEU A 177 -3.69 -11.01 -12.75
C LEU A 177 -3.73 -10.81 -14.29
N ASP A 178 -4.79 -11.30 -14.93
CA ASP A 178 -5.10 -10.90 -16.29
C ASP A 178 -5.55 -9.43 -16.36
N PRO A 179 -5.54 -8.80 -17.55
CA PRO A 179 -5.84 -7.37 -17.68
C PRO A 179 -7.23 -6.96 -17.18
N ILE A 180 -8.22 -7.85 -17.25
CA ILE A 180 -9.60 -7.55 -16.81
C ILE A 180 -9.64 -7.51 -15.27
N ASN A 181 -9.08 -8.53 -14.61
CA ASN A 181 -9.02 -8.57 -13.15
C ASN A 181 -8.13 -7.48 -12.57
N SER A 182 -7.02 -7.12 -13.24
CA SER A 182 -6.16 -6.00 -12.85
C SER A 182 -6.94 -4.68 -12.85
N ARG A 183 -7.66 -4.38 -13.94
CA ARG A 183 -8.47 -3.19 -14.06
C ARG A 183 -9.60 -3.12 -13.01
N GLN A 184 -10.28 -4.23 -12.75
CA GLN A 184 -11.31 -4.29 -11.70
C GLN A 184 -10.74 -4.03 -10.30
N LEU A 185 -9.49 -4.43 -10.05
CA LEU A 185 -8.82 -4.13 -8.79
C LEU A 185 -8.44 -2.65 -8.69
N ASP A 186 -7.98 -2.05 -9.78
CA ASP A 186 -7.68 -0.61 -9.84
C ASP A 186 -8.96 0.23 -9.63
N GLU A 187 -10.07 -0.14 -10.26
CA GLU A 187 -11.38 0.49 -10.07
C GLU A 187 -11.84 0.38 -8.60
N LEU A 188 -11.65 -0.77 -7.97
CA LEU A 188 -11.94 -0.98 -6.53
C LEU A 188 -11.08 -0.09 -5.63
N ILE A 189 -9.78 0.05 -5.91
CA ILE A 189 -8.88 0.96 -5.17
C ILE A 189 -9.39 2.40 -5.25
N LEU A 190 -9.79 2.86 -6.43
CA LEU A 190 -10.36 4.20 -6.62
C LEU A 190 -11.70 4.37 -5.89
N GLU A 191 -12.57 3.35 -5.94
CA GLU A 191 -13.84 3.37 -5.23
C GLU A 191 -13.64 3.48 -3.71
N LEU A 192 -12.75 2.67 -3.13
CA LEU A 192 -12.41 2.72 -1.71
C LEU A 192 -11.80 4.08 -1.31
N LYS A 193 -10.91 4.64 -2.16
CA LYS A 193 -10.34 5.97 -1.95
C LYS A 193 -11.44 7.04 -1.86
N HIS A 194 -12.35 7.07 -2.82
CA HIS A 194 -13.37 8.13 -2.90
C HIS A 194 -14.52 7.94 -1.91
N SER A 195 -14.93 6.68 -1.65
CA SER A 195 -16.10 6.39 -0.82
C SER A 195 -15.79 6.37 0.67
N LEU A 196 -14.57 5.94 1.03
CA LEU A 196 -14.15 5.76 2.43
C LEU A 196 -13.05 6.74 2.86
N GLY A 197 -12.57 7.60 1.97
CA GLY A 197 -11.48 8.55 2.27
C GLY A 197 -10.13 7.87 2.57
N ILE A 198 -9.92 6.64 2.09
CA ILE A 198 -8.70 5.88 2.38
C ILE A 198 -7.53 6.42 1.57
N THR A 199 -6.39 6.58 2.24
CA THR A 199 -5.12 6.93 1.62
C THR A 199 -4.39 5.68 1.17
N PHE A 200 -3.76 5.69 0.00
CA PHE A 200 -3.07 4.52 -0.55
C PHE A 200 -1.59 4.78 -0.80
N VAL A 201 -0.75 3.79 -0.46
CA VAL A 201 0.62 3.67 -0.96
C VAL A 201 0.71 2.36 -1.74
N VAL A 202 0.92 2.46 -3.05
CA VAL A 202 0.93 1.29 -3.94
C VAL A 202 2.31 1.11 -4.54
N VAL A 203 2.93 -0.02 -4.30
CA VAL A 203 4.15 -0.44 -4.98
C VAL A 203 3.75 -1.23 -6.21
N THR A 204 4.09 -0.76 -7.42
CA THR A 204 3.84 -1.49 -8.65
C THR A 204 4.78 -1.08 -9.78
N HIS A 205 4.91 -1.95 -10.76
CA HIS A 205 5.58 -1.70 -12.04
C HIS A 205 4.62 -1.80 -13.24
N GLU A 206 3.33 -2.07 -12.98
CA GLU A 206 2.29 -2.16 -14.00
C GLU A 206 1.84 -0.77 -14.43
N LEU A 207 2.23 -0.36 -15.67
CA LEU A 207 1.98 1.01 -16.14
C LEU A 207 0.50 1.36 -16.21
N ASP A 208 -0.35 0.42 -16.61
CA ASP A 208 -1.78 0.67 -16.76
C ASP A 208 -2.40 1.01 -15.39
N SER A 209 -2.01 0.29 -14.32
CA SER A 209 -2.39 0.63 -12.93
C SER A 209 -1.81 1.97 -12.50
N ILE A 210 -0.50 2.23 -12.74
CA ILE A 210 0.15 3.50 -12.40
C ILE A 210 -0.64 4.69 -12.96
N PHE A 211 -0.98 4.66 -14.26
CA PHE A 211 -1.71 5.76 -14.90
C PHE A 211 -3.19 5.86 -14.47
N THR A 212 -3.76 4.77 -13.97
CA THR A 212 -5.16 4.74 -13.53
C THR A 212 -5.34 5.25 -12.12
N ILE A 213 -4.51 4.81 -11.16
CA ILE A 213 -4.77 5.04 -9.73
C ILE A 213 -3.94 6.16 -9.11
N ALA A 214 -2.78 6.54 -9.70
CA ALA A 214 -1.85 7.44 -9.04
C ALA A 214 -2.27 8.90 -9.14
N ASP A 215 -2.42 9.56 -7.99
CA ASP A 215 -2.45 11.02 -7.90
C ASP A 215 -1.03 11.59 -7.99
N ASP A 216 -0.07 10.88 -7.38
CA ASP A 216 1.34 11.23 -7.31
C ASP A 216 2.19 9.95 -7.37
N ALA A 217 3.44 10.05 -7.81
CA ALA A 217 4.34 8.92 -7.90
C ALA A 217 5.77 9.26 -7.51
N LEU A 218 6.44 8.28 -6.87
CA LEU A 218 7.86 8.32 -6.56
C LEU A 218 8.60 7.36 -7.49
N PHE A 219 9.53 7.87 -8.30
CA PHE A 219 10.40 7.02 -9.11
C PHE A 219 11.71 6.75 -8.38
N LEU A 220 11.94 5.49 -8.02
CA LEU A 220 13.17 5.04 -7.37
C LEU A 220 14.17 4.51 -8.39
N SER A 221 15.41 5.01 -8.34
CA SER A 221 16.51 4.48 -9.13
C SER A 221 17.28 3.40 -8.39
N GLY A 222 17.42 2.24 -9.02
CA GLY A 222 18.27 1.16 -8.51
C GLY A 222 19.77 1.44 -8.67
N VAL A 223 20.15 2.30 -9.62
CA VAL A 223 21.54 2.70 -9.88
C VAL A 223 21.98 3.73 -8.85
N GLU A 224 21.21 4.81 -8.70
CA GLU A 224 21.51 5.91 -7.77
C GLU A 224 21.08 5.63 -6.33
N LYS A 225 20.27 4.59 -6.11
CA LYS A 225 19.74 4.18 -4.80
C LYS A 225 19.03 5.31 -4.06
N LYS A 226 18.28 6.13 -4.78
CA LYS A 226 17.54 7.28 -4.25
C LYS A 226 16.26 7.55 -5.02
N LEU A 227 15.46 8.46 -4.51
CA LEU A 227 14.36 9.07 -5.25
C LEU A 227 14.94 9.95 -6.36
N LEU A 228 14.64 9.63 -7.62
CA LEU A 228 15.06 10.46 -8.76
C LEU A 228 14.07 11.60 -9.02
N GLU A 229 12.78 11.28 -9.01
CA GLU A 229 11.76 12.24 -9.37
C GLU A 229 10.43 11.91 -8.71
N ARG A 230 9.63 12.91 -8.44
CA ARG A 230 8.27 12.82 -7.89
C ARG A 230 7.32 13.68 -8.72
N GLY A 231 6.11 13.22 -8.94
CA GLY A 231 5.06 13.96 -9.62
C GLY A 231 3.98 13.07 -10.20
N ASN A 232 2.97 13.68 -10.85
CA ASN A 232 1.93 12.94 -11.53
C ASN A 232 2.52 12.11 -12.69
N PRO A 233 2.23 10.80 -12.79
CA PRO A 233 2.83 9.91 -13.81
C PRO A 233 2.60 10.39 -15.26
N ASN A 234 1.43 10.97 -15.54
CA ASN A 234 1.12 11.48 -16.88
C ASN A 234 2.01 12.67 -17.25
N GLU A 235 2.33 13.53 -16.29
CA GLU A 235 3.23 14.67 -16.48
C GLU A 235 4.68 14.18 -16.60
N LEU A 236 5.13 13.29 -15.70
CA LEU A 236 6.47 12.71 -15.71
C LEU A 236 6.78 11.97 -17.02
N LYS A 237 5.81 11.30 -17.61
CA LYS A 237 5.94 10.61 -18.90
C LYS A 237 6.45 11.53 -20.01
N VAL A 238 6.05 12.79 -19.97
CA VAL A 238 6.37 13.79 -21.00
C VAL A 238 7.51 14.70 -20.58
N SER A 239 7.44 15.24 -19.35
CA SER A 239 8.26 16.36 -18.89
C SER A 239 9.45 15.97 -18.02
N SER A 240 9.59 14.69 -17.59
CA SER A 240 10.69 14.26 -16.72
C SER A 240 12.06 14.72 -17.22
N ALA A 241 12.89 15.20 -16.31
CA ALA A 241 14.28 15.53 -16.61
C ALA A 241 15.16 14.27 -16.79
N PHE A 242 14.74 13.13 -16.24
CA PHE A 242 15.50 11.89 -16.21
C PHE A 242 15.07 10.92 -17.32
N GLN A 243 16.04 10.49 -18.13
CA GLN A 243 15.80 9.54 -19.21
C GLN A 243 15.31 8.18 -18.69
N GLU A 244 15.77 7.77 -17.52
CA GLU A 244 15.35 6.53 -16.85
C GLU A 244 13.84 6.53 -16.57
N VAL A 245 13.31 7.65 -16.06
CA VAL A 245 11.87 7.84 -15.80
C VAL A 245 11.07 7.80 -17.09
N LYS A 246 11.51 8.55 -18.13
CA LYS A 246 10.85 8.53 -19.44
C LYS A 246 10.84 7.14 -20.07
N ASN A 247 11.96 6.44 -20.02
CA ASN A 247 12.06 5.10 -20.59
C ASN A 247 11.11 4.13 -19.87
N PHE A 248 11.06 4.18 -18.55
CA PHE A 248 10.15 3.36 -17.75
C PHE A 248 8.69 3.63 -18.11
N LEU A 249 8.26 4.89 -18.08
CA LEU A 249 6.85 5.27 -18.33
C LEU A 249 6.42 5.13 -19.80
N ASN A 250 7.35 5.00 -20.75
CA ASN A 250 7.08 4.77 -22.18
C ASN A 250 7.36 3.36 -22.66
N ARG A 251 7.65 2.40 -21.75
CA ARG A 251 8.00 1.00 -22.09
C ARG A 251 9.17 0.89 -23.09
N LYS A 252 10.23 1.67 -22.91
CA LYS A 252 11.41 1.68 -23.78
C LYS A 252 12.63 1.05 -23.12
#